data_5af70c09c0ed4debfd7a520f813df7e0
#
_entry.id   5af70c09c0ed4debfd7a520f813df7e0
#
_cell.length_a   1.000
_cell.length_b   1.000
_cell.length_c   1.000
_cell.angle_alpha   90.00
_cell.angle_beta   90.00
_cell.angle_gamma   90.00
#
_symmetry.space_group_name_H-M   'P 1'
#
loop_
_entity.id
_entity.type
_entity.pdbx_description
1 polymer ?
#
loop_
_entity_poly.entity_id
_entity_poly.type
_entity_poly.pdbx_seq_one_letter_code
_entity_poly.pdbx_strand_id
1 'polypeptide(L)'
;LKYLLLIFFVYSIWQMDVDSLKSFIYSPYNKVADIKMYLFFANITSFSTWTIIILIIFSLFIKNFWCRYLCPYGGLLGILGYLSPVKVRRNREYCIDCELCSKACPADIMVHKVSMVRSDECTNCLACVEACPVKSTLEIKSPFAKTAVPNWIFGILVIGVFIGITGLAMLTGNLGKPHAGVNP
;
A
#
# COMPACT_ATOMS: atom_id res chain seq x y z
N LEU A 1 -2.70 15.27 -6.45
CA LEU A 1 -4.13 15.00 -6.25
C LEU A 1 -4.36 14.08 -5.04
N LYS A 2 -3.63 12.94 -4.92
CA LYS A 2 -3.79 11.97 -3.81
C LYS A 2 -3.67 12.61 -2.41
N TYR A 3 -2.74 13.54 -2.21
CA TYR A 3 -2.58 14.24 -0.93
C TYR A 3 -3.72 15.21 -0.62
N LEU A 4 -4.27 15.88 -1.62
CA LEU A 4 -5.46 16.73 -1.44
C LEU A 4 -6.67 15.88 -1.02
N LEU A 5 -6.86 14.73 -1.64
CA LEU A 5 -7.90 13.78 -1.25
C LEU A 5 -7.67 13.24 0.17
N LEU A 6 -6.42 12.91 0.52
CA LEU A 6 -6.08 12.48 1.87
C LEU A 6 -6.42 13.56 2.90
N ILE A 7 -6.01 14.81 2.67
CA ILE A 7 -6.31 15.94 3.56
C ILE A 7 -7.83 16.15 3.68
N PHE A 8 -8.55 16.09 2.56
CA PHE A 8 -10.02 16.19 2.55
C PHE A 8 -10.68 15.11 3.41
N PHE A 9 -10.25 13.84 3.27
CA PHE A 9 -10.79 12.74 4.08
C PHE A 9 -10.44 12.89 5.56
N VAL A 10 -9.18 13.22 5.89
CA VAL A 10 -8.76 13.45 7.28
C VAL A 10 -9.53 14.62 7.90
N TYR A 11 -9.70 15.71 7.17
CA TYR A 11 -10.48 16.85 7.61
C TYR A 11 -11.96 16.49 7.84
N SER A 12 -12.56 15.74 6.92
CA SER A 12 -13.95 15.28 7.04
C SER A 12 -14.15 14.38 8.27
N ILE A 13 -13.20 13.48 8.55
CA ILE A 13 -13.25 12.62 9.75
C ILE A 13 -13.07 13.46 11.02
N TRP A 14 -12.18 14.46 10.98
CA TRP A 14 -11.94 15.34 12.14
C TRP A 14 -13.17 16.18 12.52
N GLN A 15 -13.99 16.56 11.55
CA GLN A 15 -15.23 17.30 11.77
C GLN A 15 -16.38 16.42 12.29
N MET A 16 -16.24 15.09 12.24
CA MET A 16 -17.26 14.19 12.74
C MET A 16 -17.19 14.07 14.26
N ASP A 17 -18.33 14.23 14.93
CA ASP A 17 -18.45 13.94 16.36
C ASP A 17 -18.28 12.42 16.61
N VAL A 18 -17.75 12.08 17.81
CA VAL A 18 -17.48 10.68 18.20
C VAL A 18 -18.73 9.81 18.14
N ASP A 19 -19.89 10.35 18.51
CA ASP A 19 -21.15 9.61 18.48
C ASP A 19 -21.64 9.39 17.04
N SER A 20 -21.46 10.37 16.16
CA SER A 20 -21.72 10.23 14.72
C SER A 20 -20.81 9.20 14.10
N LEU A 21 -19.53 9.16 14.46
CA LEU A 21 -18.57 8.17 13.98
C LEU A 21 -18.95 6.75 14.43
N LYS A 22 -19.32 6.58 15.71
CA LYS A 22 -19.81 5.31 16.24
C LYS A 22 -21.10 4.85 15.52
N SER A 23 -22.08 5.74 15.34
CA SER A 23 -23.32 5.42 14.65
C SER A 23 -23.07 5.02 13.19
N PHE A 24 -22.08 5.64 12.51
CA PHE A 24 -21.67 5.26 11.17
C PHE A 24 -21.05 3.85 11.13
N ILE A 25 -20.07 3.57 12.02
CA ILE A 25 -19.37 2.26 12.06
C ILE A 25 -20.34 1.13 12.36
N TYR A 26 -21.26 1.31 13.32
CA TYR A 26 -22.22 0.28 13.73
C TYR A 26 -23.56 0.32 12.94
N SER A 27 -23.62 1.17 11.90
CA SER A 27 -24.84 1.29 11.08
C SER A 27 -25.19 -0.03 10.38
N PRO A 28 -26.48 -0.28 10.15
CA PRO A 28 -26.91 -1.43 9.34
C PRO A 28 -26.30 -1.44 7.95
N TYR A 29 -25.96 -0.25 7.42
CA TYR A 29 -25.30 -0.07 6.13
C TYR A 29 -23.94 -0.78 6.08
N ASN A 30 -23.10 -0.61 7.11
CA ASN A 30 -21.78 -1.24 7.16
C ASN A 30 -21.85 -2.75 7.39
N LYS A 31 -22.88 -3.22 8.10
CA LYS A 31 -23.11 -4.66 8.32
C LYS A 31 -23.43 -5.42 7.03
N VAL A 32 -24.03 -4.76 6.05
CA VAL A 32 -24.40 -5.33 4.75
C VAL A 32 -23.54 -4.78 3.60
N ALA A 33 -22.38 -4.21 3.91
CA ALA A 33 -21.48 -3.60 2.92
C ALA A 33 -21.08 -4.58 1.82
N ASP A 34 -20.80 -5.83 2.18
CA ASP A 34 -20.43 -6.89 1.24
C ASP A 34 -21.57 -7.18 0.25
N ILE A 35 -22.81 -7.26 0.73
CA ILE A 35 -23.99 -7.46 -0.13
C ILE A 35 -24.18 -6.27 -1.06
N LYS A 36 -23.96 -5.04 -0.58
CA LYS A 36 -24.08 -3.84 -1.42
C LYS A 36 -22.98 -3.76 -2.45
N MET A 37 -21.77 -4.20 -2.11
CA MET A 37 -20.68 -4.31 -3.08
C MET A 37 -21.02 -5.31 -4.19
N TYR A 38 -21.60 -6.46 -3.84
CA TYR A 38 -22.14 -7.40 -4.82
C TYR A 38 -23.25 -6.78 -5.68
N LEU A 39 -24.23 -6.12 -5.07
CA LEU A 39 -25.34 -5.47 -5.79
C LEU A 39 -24.88 -4.34 -6.71
N PHE A 40 -23.78 -3.65 -6.37
CA PHE A 40 -23.19 -2.65 -7.24
C PHE A 40 -22.74 -3.24 -8.57
N PHE A 41 -22.13 -4.44 -8.55
CA PHE A 41 -21.72 -5.14 -9.76
C PHE A 41 -22.91 -5.85 -10.45
N ALA A 42 -23.91 -6.34 -9.70
CA ALA A 42 -25.08 -6.99 -10.26
C ALA A 42 -26.02 -6.00 -10.98
N ASN A 43 -26.14 -4.78 -10.44
CA ASN A 43 -27.00 -3.72 -10.98
C ASN A 43 -26.16 -2.50 -11.41
N ILE A 44 -25.19 -2.75 -12.31
CA ILE A 44 -24.28 -1.70 -12.73
C ILE A 44 -24.99 -0.62 -13.55
N THR A 45 -24.87 0.64 -13.12
CA THR A 45 -25.45 1.79 -13.81
C THR A 45 -24.58 2.18 -15.01
N SER A 46 -25.18 2.73 -16.06
CA SER A 46 -24.42 3.25 -17.22
C SER A 46 -23.30 4.22 -16.81
N PHE A 47 -23.55 5.08 -15.83
CA PHE A 47 -22.53 5.98 -15.28
C PHE A 47 -21.35 5.21 -14.68
N SER A 48 -21.62 4.17 -13.85
CA SER A 48 -20.56 3.34 -13.25
C SER A 48 -19.77 2.59 -14.31
N THR A 49 -20.45 2.07 -15.33
CA THR A 49 -19.80 1.38 -16.46
C THR A 49 -18.83 2.31 -17.20
N TRP A 50 -19.27 3.52 -17.55
CA TRP A 50 -18.41 4.51 -18.20
C TRP A 50 -17.23 4.92 -17.32
N THR A 51 -17.44 5.10 -16.02
CA THR A 51 -16.37 5.43 -15.07
C THR A 51 -15.33 4.31 -15.01
N ILE A 52 -15.76 3.06 -14.94
CA ILE A 52 -14.85 1.90 -14.92
C ILE A 52 -14.05 1.82 -16.22
N ILE A 53 -14.70 2.00 -17.39
CA ILE A 53 -14.03 1.97 -18.68
C ILE A 53 -12.96 3.07 -18.76
N ILE A 54 -13.28 4.29 -18.35
CA ILE A 54 -12.33 5.41 -18.31
C ILE A 54 -11.14 5.08 -17.41
N LEU A 55 -11.39 4.54 -16.20
CA LEU A 55 -10.32 4.17 -15.28
C LEU A 55 -9.43 3.04 -15.82
N ILE A 56 -10.01 2.05 -16.53
CA ILE A 56 -9.25 0.99 -17.20
C ILE A 56 -8.36 1.59 -18.27
N ILE A 57 -8.88 2.48 -19.12
CA ILE A 57 -8.11 3.13 -20.19
C ILE A 57 -6.93 3.89 -19.59
N PHE A 58 -7.16 4.73 -18.56
CA PHE A 58 -6.07 5.44 -17.90
C PHE A 58 -5.05 4.51 -17.24
N SER A 59 -5.49 3.39 -16.69
CA SER A 59 -4.61 2.39 -16.08
C SER A 59 -3.74 1.65 -17.10
N LEU A 60 -4.17 1.54 -18.36
CA LEU A 60 -3.36 0.97 -19.45
C LEU A 60 -2.20 1.91 -19.85
N PHE A 61 -2.45 3.23 -19.86
CA PHE A 61 -1.43 4.21 -20.25
C PHE A 61 -0.49 4.58 -19.10
N ILE A 62 -0.97 4.60 -17.86
CA ILE A 62 -0.23 5.05 -16.68
C ILE A 62 -0.18 3.91 -15.67
N LYS A 63 1.02 3.39 -15.41
CA LYS A 63 1.24 2.36 -14.39
C LYS A 63 0.73 2.82 -13.03
N ASN A 64 -0.10 1.98 -12.40
CA ASN A 64 -0.68 2.24 -11.08
C ASN A 64 -1.48 3.56 -10.96
N PHE A 65 -2.19 3.96 -12.02
CA PHE A 65 -2.92 5.24 -12.10
C PHE A 65 -3.77 5.52 -10.86
N TRP A 66 -4.59 4.55 -10.43
CA TRP A 66 -5.48 4.70 -9.27
C TRP A 66 -4.70 5.02 -7.98
N CYS A 67 -3.71 4.19 -7.64
CA CYS A 67 -2.94 4.34 -6.40
C CYS A 67 -2.04 5.59 -6.41
N ARG A 68 -1.59 5.99 -7.60
CA ARG A 68 -0.68 7.11 -7.79
C ARG A 68 -1.37 8.46 -7.68
N TYR A 69 -2.60 8.58 -8.17
CA TYR A 69 -3.28 9.88 -8.32
C TYR A 69 -4.56 10.03 -7.51
N LEU A 70 -5.33 8.96 -7.32
CA LEU A 70 -6.69 9.02 -6.79
C LEU A 70 -6.84 8.40 -5.39
N CYS A 71 -6.00 7.42 -5.03
CA CYS A 71 -6.18 6.70 -3.78
C CYS A 71 -5.62 7.50 -2.58
N PRO A 72 -6.45 7.93 -1.62
CA PRO A 72 -5.97 8.61 -0.40
C PRO A 72 -5.14 7.68 0.47
N TYR A 73 -5.46 6.38 0.49
CA TYR A 73 -4.66 5.37 1.18
C TYR A 73 -3.26 5.24 0.58
N GLY A 74 -3.13 5.34 -0.76
CA GLY A 74 -1.84 5.42 -1.45
C GLY A 74 -1.03 6.66 -1.04
N GLY A 75 -1.71 7.77 -0.73
CA GLY A 75 -1.08 8.97 -0.16
C GLY A 75 -0.52 8.72 1.25
N LEU A 76 -1.30 8.09 2.12
CA LEU A 76 -0.87 7.73 3.48
C LEU A 76 0.33 6.78 3.46
N LEU A 77 0.25 5.70 2.67
CA LEU A 77 1.36 4.77 2.50
C LEU A 77 2.61 5.44 1.90
N GLY A 78 2.41 6.39 0.99
CA GLY A 78 3.50 7.18 0.41
C GLY A 78 4.25 8.00 1.46
N ILE A 79 3.55 8.65 2.38
CA ILE A 79 4.15 9.39 3.50
C ILE A 79 4.92 8.42 4.41
N LEU A 80 4.31 7.31 4.80
CA LEU A 80 4.97 6.29 5.62
C LEU A 80 6.19 5.69 4.91
N GLY A 81 6.05 5.40 3.60
CA GLY A 81 7.14 4.93 2.77
C GLY A 81 8.29 5.95 2.67
N TYR A 82 7.99 7.23 2.55
CA TYR A 82 9.00 8.30 2.53
C TYR A 82 9.75 8.41 3.85
N LEU A 83 9.07 8.27 4.97
CA LEU A 83 9.64 8.31 6.33
C LEU A 83 10.37 7.01 6.71
N SER A 84 10.14 5.91 5.97
CA SER A 84 10.79 4.63 6.26
C SER A 84 12.32 4.77 6.29
N PRO A 85 13.00 4.27 7.33
CA PRO A 85 14.45 4.29 7.42
C PRO A 85 15.11 3.27 6.47
N VAL A 86 14.34 2.30 5.99
CA VAL A 86 14.82 1.24 5.10
C VAL A 86 14.65 1.68 3.65
N LYS A 87 15.75 1.78 2.91
CA LYS A 87 15.76 2.26 1.52
C LYS A 87 16.65 1.39 0.65
N VAL A 88 16.27 1.28 -0.61
CA VAL A 88 17.13 0.71 -1.65
C VAL A 88 18.21 1.73 -2.00
N ARG A 89 19.46 1.32 -1.88
CA ARG A 89 20.64 2.12 -2.27
C ARG A 89 21.35 1.46 -3.43
N ARG A 90 21.86 2.31 -4.32
CA ARG A 90 22.68 1.91 -5.47
C ARG A 90 24.14 2.25 -5.20
N ASN A 91 25.02 1.27 -5.36
CA ASN A 91 26.45 1.51 -5.47
C ASN A 91 26.82 1.79 -6.93
N ARG A 92 27.31 2.99 -7.20
CA ARG A 92 27.67 3.43 -8.56
C ARG A 92 28.91 2.72 -9.10
N GLU A 93 29.82 2.30 -8.24
CA GLU A 93 31.09 1.68 -8.64
C GLU A 93 30.88 0.33 -9.35
N TYR A 94 29.86 -0.43 -8.93
CA TYR A 94 29.56 -1.73 -9.53
C TYR A 94 28.45 -1.67 -10.60
N CYS A 95 27.89 -0.49 -10.84
CA CYS A 95 26.77 -0.33 -11.75
C CYS A 95 27.23 -0.23 -13.20
N ILE A 96 26.66 -1.09 -14.06
CA ILE A 96 26.91 -1.10 -15.51
C ILE A 96 25.89 -0.29 -16.31
N ASP A 97 25.02 0.45 -15.65
CA ASP A 97 23.97 1.33 -16.21
C ASP A 97 23.04 0.63 -17.26
N CYS A 98 22.74 -0.65 -17.05
CA CYS A 98 21.89 -1.44 -17.95
C CYS A 98 20.39 -1.13 -17.88
N GLU A 99 19.94 -0.27 -16.94
CA GLU A 99 18.55 0.19 -16.73
C GLU A 99 17.52 -0.89 -16.35
N LEU A 100 17.90 -2.15 -16.24
CA LEU A 100 16.99 -3.24 -15.92
C LEU A 100 16.22 -3.03 -14.61
N CYS A 101 16.89 -2.46 -13.60
CA CYS A 101 16.26 -2.11 -12.31
C CYS A 101 15.11 -1.10 -12.46
N SER A 102 15.21 -0.15 -13.38
CA SER A 102 14.15 0.84 -13.62
C SER A 102 13.01 0.25 -14.43
N LYS A 103 13.31 -0.62 -15.41
CA LYS A 103 12.31 -1.35 -16.21
C LYS A 103 11.51 -2.33 -15.35
N ALA A 104 12.16 -2.97 -14.37
CA ALA A 104 11.52 -3.89 -13.43
C ALA A 104 10.67 -3.18 -12.36
N CYS A 105 10.79 -1.86 -12.21
CA CYS A 105 10.07 -1.12 -11.19
C CYS A 105 8.57 -0.99 -11.54
N PRO A 106 7.63 -1.53 -10.72
CA PRO A 106 6.21 -1.40 -10.98
C PRO A 106 5.71 0.04 -10.84
N ALA A 107 6.42 0.89 -10.07
CA ALA A 107 6.11 2.30 -9.89
C ALA A 107 6.84 3.22 -10.88
N ASP A 108 7.55 2.66 -11.87
CA ASP A 108 8.26 3.41 -12.91
C ASP A 108 9.29 4.41 -12.37
N ILE A 109 9.95 4.06 -11.27
CA ILE A 109 10.98 4.89 -10.66
C ILE A 109 12.29 4.67 -11.41
N MET A 110 12.96 5.76 -11.78
CA MET A 110 14.27 5.71 -12.44
C MET A 110 15.40 5.37 -11.44
N VAL A 111 15.42 4.10 -11.00
CA VAL A 111 16.36 3.62 -9.97
C VAL A 111 17.81 3.78 -10.41
N HIS A 112 18.12 3.62 -11.71
CA HIS A 112 19.47 3.76 -12.26
C HIS A 112 20.03 5.19 -12.16
N LYS A 113 19.18 6.22 -12.02
CA LYS A 113 19.63 7.62 -11.95
C LYS A 113 19.93 8.10 -10.52
N VAL A 114 19.44 7.41 -9.51
CA VAL A 114 19.55 7.83 -8.12
C VAL A 114 20.50 6.95 -7.33
N SER A 115 21.20 7.51 -6.35
CA SER A 115 22.05 6.75 -5.42
C SER A 115 21.24 6.09 -4.30
N MET A 116 20.09 6.66 -3.95
CA MET A 116 19.14 6.14 -2.99
C MET A 116 17.72 6.43 -3.45
N VAL A 117 16.86 5.41 -3.43
CA VAL A 117 15.46 5.55 -3.82
C VAL A 117 14.68 6.19 -2.69
N ARG A 118 14.39 7.49 -2.85
CA ARG A 118 13.51 8.29 -1.97
C ARG A 118 12.28 8.72 -2.75
N SER A 119 11.32 7.84 -2.88
CA SER A 119 10.06 8.14 -3.54
C SER A 119 8.92 7.68 -2.64
N ASP A 120 7.86 8.47 -2.61
CA ASP A 120 6.59 8.15 -1.97
C ASP A 120 5.83 7.02 -2.68
N GLU A 121 6.29 6.63 -3.87
CA GLU A 121 5.74 5.53 -4.66
C GLU A 121 6.52 4.22 -4.49
N CYS A 122 7.65 4.25 -3.77
CA CYS A 122 8.47 3.06 -3.53
C CYS A 122 7.86 2.21 -2.42
N THR A 123 7.37 1.02 -2.78
CA THR A 123 6.81 0.04 -1.84
C THR A 123 7.86 -0.92 -1.26
N ASN A 124 9.14 -0.72 -1.57
CA ASN A 124 10.22 -1.63 -1.19
C ASN A 124 9.98 -3.11 -1.61
N CYS A 125 9.35 -3.31 -2.77
CA CYS A 125 9.03 -4.64 -3.30
C CYS A 125 10.25 -5.47 -3.74
N LEU A 126 11.45 -4.83 -3.82
CA LEU A 126 12.73 -5.43 -4.18
C LEU A 126 12.86 -5.94 -5.62
N ALA A 127 11.86 -5.81 -6.47
CA ALA A 127 11.93 -6.23 -7.87
C ALA A 127 13.14 -5.63 -8.62
N CYS A 128 13.53 -4.40 -8.28
CA CYS A 128 14.72 -3.75 -8.86
C CYS A 128 16.03 -4.41 -8.39
N VAL A 129 16.07 -4.92 -7.16
CA VAL A 129 17.26 -5.61 -6.60
C VAL A 129 17.40 -6.98 -7.27
N GLU A 130 16.29 -7.69 -7.44
CA GLU A 130 16.26 -9.02 -8.06
C GLU A 130 16.59 -8.96 -9.56
N ALA A 131 16.12 -7.92 -10.25
CA ALA A 131 16.39 -7.71 -11.67
C ALA A 131 17.83 -7.26 -11.98
N CYS A 132 18.63 -6.93 -10.95
CA CYS A 132 19.99 -6.48 -11.15
C CYS A 132 20.93 -7.65 -11.42
N PRO A 133 21.61 -7.72 -12.58
CA PRO A 133 22.51 -8.82 -12.90
C PRO A 133 23.82 -8.78 -12.10
N VAL A 134 24.17 -7.60 -11.57
CA VAL A 134 25.40 -7.43 -10.79
C VAL A 134 25.06 -7.45 -9.30
N LYS A 135 25.50 -8.49 -8.61
CA LYS A 135 25.32 -8.62 -7.15
C LYS A 135 26.00 -7.46 -6.42
N SER A 136 25.41 -7.04 -5.29
CA SER A 136 25.91 -5.93 -4.44
C SER A 136 25.81 -4.52 -5.06
N THR A 137 25.23 -4.38 -6.26
CA THR A 137 24.98 -3.05 -6.85
C THR A 137 23.77 -2.37 -6.21
N LEU A 138 22.70 -3.14 -5.94
CA LEU A 138 21.49 -2.67 -5.26
C LEU A 138 21.32 -3.43 -3.95
N GLU A 139 21.31 -2.70 -2.86
CA GLU A 139 21.18 -3.25 -1.52
C GLU A 139 20.13 -2.50 -0.71
N ILE A 140 19.47 -3.24 0.20
CA ILE A 140 18.65 -2.62 1.22
C ILE A 140 19.57 -2.18 2.35
N LYS A 141 19.60 -0.88 2.63
CA LYS A 141 20.32 -0.36 3.79
C LYS A 141 19.36 0.28 4.76
N SER A 142 19.44 -0.19 6.01
CA SER A 142 18.83 0.43 7.17
C SER A 142 19.91 1.24 7.91
N PRO A 143 19.59 2.41 8.47
CA PRO A 143 20.53 3.16 9.31
C PRO A 143 20.89 2.37 10.58
N PHE A 144 20.05 1.41 10.99
CA PHE A 144 20.24 0.61 12.20
C PHE A 144 21.03 -0.69 11.95
N ALA A 145 21.15 -1.14 10.69
CA ALA A 145 21.90 -2.35 10.35
C ALA A 145 23.10 -2.01 9.48
N LYS A 146 24.30 -2.33 9.96
CA LYS A 146 25.56 -2.17 9.21
C LYS A 146 25.70 -3.15 8.04
N THR A 147 24.96 -4.25 8.09
CA THR A 147 24.97 -5.31 7.07
C THR A 147 23.65 -5.32 6.28
N ALA A 148 23.74 -5.70 5.00
CA ALA A 148 22.54 -5.92 4.18
C ALA A 148 21.69 -7.04 4.80
N VAL A 149 20.40 -6.74 5.03
CA VAL A 149 19.47 -7.71 5.61
C VAL A 149 18.98 -8.63 4.50
N PRO A 150 19.15 -9.94 4.59
CA PRO A 150 18.66 -10.85 3.56
C PRO A 150 17.12 -10.84 3.50
N ASN A 151 16.59 -10.94 2.28
CA ASN A 151 15.15 -10.75 1.98
C ASN A 151 14.23 -11.71 2.78
N TRP A 152 14.69 -12.92 3.08
CA TRP A 152 13.91 -13.92 3.81
C TRP A 152 13.62 -13.51 5.27
N ILE A 153 14.49 -12.71 5.90
CA ILE A 153 14.27 -12.19 7.27
C ILE A 153 13.03 -11.28 7.30
N PHE A 154 12.81 -10.45 6.26
CA PHE A 154 11.60 -9.65 6.18
C PHE A 154 10.33 -10.50 6.10
N GLY A 155 10.37 -11.58 5.31
CA GLY A 155 9.26 -12.52 5.23
C GLY A 155 8.93 -13.14 6.60
N ILE A 156 9.94 -13.64 7.30
CA ILE A 156 9.75 -14.23 8.65
C ILE A 156 9.24 -13.19 9.65
N LEU A 157 9.77 -11.95 9.59
CA LEU A 157 9.33 -10.88 10.49
C LEU A 157 7.85 -10.53 10.25
N VAL A 158 7.41 -10.38 9.00
CA VAL A 158 6.01 -10.10 8.66
C VAL A 158 5.10 -11.23 9.12
N ILE A 159 5.46 -12.49 8.86
CA ILE A 159 4.70 -13.67 9.30
C ILE A 159 4.68 -13.74 10.83
N GLY A 160 5.81 -13.51 11.49
CA GLY A 160 5.90 -13.52 12.95
C GLY A 160 5.04 -12.46 13.61
N VAL A 161 5.05 -11.24 13.09
CA VAL A 161 4.18 -10.14 13.55
C VAL A 161 2.71 -10.48 13.33
N PHE A 162 2.36 -11.02 12.14
CA PHE A 162 0.99 -11.42 11.85
C PHE A 162 0.49 -12.52 12.79
N ILE A 163 1.28 -13.58 12.99
CA ILE A 163 0.94 -14.67 13.91
C ILE A 163 0.90 -14.15 15.36
N GLY A 164 1.82 -13.28 15.74
CA GLY A 164 1.85 -12.68 17.08
C GLY A 164 0.62 -11.84 17.38
N ILE A 165 0.22 -10.96 16.47
CA ILE A 165 -0.97 -10.13 16.64
C ILE A 165 -2.25 -10.98 16.64
N THR A 166 -2.38 -11.92 15.70
CA THR A 166 -3.54 -12.82 15.65
C THR A 166 -3.60 -13.74 16.88
N GLY A 167 -2.48 -14.29 17.33
CA GLY A 167 -2.41 -15.09 18.54
C GLY A 167 -2.80 -14.28 19.78
N LEU A 168 -2.28 -13.06 19.92
CA LEU A 168 -2.64 -12.17 21.03
C LEU A 168 -4.14 -11.81 20.99
N ALA A 169 -4.68 -11.53 19.80
CA ALA A 169 -6.10 -11.22 19.65
C ALA A 169 -7.00 -12.43 19.95
N MET A 170 -6.55 -13.66 19.66
CA MET A 170 -7.24 -14.88 20.08
C MET A 170 -7.21 -15.07 21.61
N LEU A 171 -6.06 -14.87 22.24
CA LEU A 171 -5.90 -14.98 23.68
C LEU A 171 -6.73 -13.94 24.45
N THR A 172 -6.83 -12.71 23.92
CA THR A 172 -7.67 -11.65 24.52
C THR A 172 -9.16 -11.81 24.21
N GLY A 173 -9.56 -12.85 23.45
CA GLY A 173 -10.95 -13.13 23.09
C GLY A 173 -11.57 -12.09 22.15
N ASN A 174 -10.76 -11.27 21.47
CA ASN A 174 -11.22 -10.23 20.54
C ASN A 174 -11.41 -10.75 19.11
N LEU A 175 -10.85 -11.91 18.78
CA LEU A 175 -11.12 -12.60 17.52
C LEU A 175 -12.33 -13.52 17.67
N GLY A 176 -13.37 -13.26 16.91
CA GLY A 176 -14.51 -14.17 16.80
C GLY A 176 -15.70 -13.87 17.73
N LYS A 177 -15.74 -12.72 18.40
CA LYS A 177 -17.03 -12.28 18.94
C LYS A 177 -17.87 -11.85 17.76
N PRO A 178 -18.94 -12.61 17.36
CA PRO A 178 -19.93 -12.09 16.46
C PRO A 178 -20.41 -10.80 17.11
N HIS A 179 -20.51 -9.73 16.34
CA HIS A 179 -20.99 -8.45 16.84
C HIS A 179 -22.29 -8.72 17.61
N ALA A 180 -22.23 -8.57 18.95
CA ALA A 180 -23.37 -8.76 19.81
C ALA A 180 -24.48 -7.80 19.35
N GLY A 181 -25.48 -8.32 18.67
CA GLY A 181 -26.57 -7.53 18.10
C GLY A 181 -27.25 -8.14 16.87
N VAL A 182 -26.83 -9.31 16.42
CA VAL A 182 -27.61 -10.09 15.46
C VAL A 182 -28.24 -11.25 16.23
N ASN A 183 -29.30 -10.96 16.93
CA ASN A 183 -30.29 -12.01 17.25
C ASN A 183 -31.06 -12.31 15.95
N PRO A 184 -31.32 -13.61 15.64
CA PRO A 184 -32.07 -14.04 14.48
C PRO A 184 -33.51 -13.53 14.49
#